data_5004845f63c8d9adbc9d8ef5a08abde9
#
_entry.id   5004845f63c8d9adbc9d8ef5a08abde9
#
_cell.length_a   1.000
_cell.length_b   1.000
_cell.length_c   1.000
_cell.angle_alpha   90.00
_cell.angle_beta   90.00
_cell.angle_gamma   90.00
#
_symmetry.space_group_name_H-M   'P 1'
#
loop_
_entity.id
_entity.type
_entity.pdbx_description
1 polymer ?
#
loop_
_entity_poly.entity_id
_entity_poly.type
_entity_poly.pdbx_seq_one_letter_code
_entity_poly.pdbx_strand_id
1 'polypeptide(L)' 'MRIAIFENIMTPGGHEVDFDRILVDELQQLGHKVIFYVPEGFRFGMDYHVPVHRLPGEPVVYTNAR' A
#
# COMPACT_ATOMS: atom_id res chain seq x y z
N MET A 1 -11.12 10.07 11.46
CA MET A 1 -9.68 10.42 11.31
C MET A 1 -9.21 10.03 9.92
N ARG A 2 -8.28 10.76 9.38
CA ARG A 2 -7.66 10.42 8.10
C ARG A 2 -6.33 9.73 8.38
N ILE A 3 -6.10 8.62 7.72
CA ILE A 3 -4.90 7.82 7.95
C ILE A 3 -4.18 7.65 6.62
N ALA A 4 -2.90 8.02 6.59
CA ALA A 4 -2.06 7.86 5.43
C ALA A 4 -1.20 6.61 5.60
N ILE A 5 -1.20 5.77 4.58
CA ILE A 5 -0.35 4.60 4.53
C ILE A 5 0.70 4.83 3.46
N PHE A 6 1.97 4.81 3.87
CA PHE A 6 3.09 4.93 2.93
C PHE A 6 3.58 3.53 2.57
N GLU A 7 3.41 3.17 1.31
CA GLU A 7 3.83 1.86 0.82
C GLU A 7 4.86 2.08 -0.27
N ASN A 8 6.11 1.74 0.01
CA ASN A 8 7.19 1.98 -0.93
C ASN A 8 8.05 0.76 -1.22
N ILE A 9 7.71 -0.39 -0.65
CA ILE A 9 8.47 -1.61 -0.84
C ILE A 9 7.61 -2.60 -1.60
N MET A 10 8.09 -3.01 -2.77
CA MET A 10 7.44 -4.05 -3.56
C MET A 10 8.09 -5.39 -3.25
N THR A 11 7.26 -6.38 -2.95
CA THR A 11 7.74 -7.73 -2.64
C THR A 11 7.28 -8.71 -3.70
N PRO A 12 8.06 -9.77 -3.97
CA PRO A 12 7.62 -10.81 -4.89
C PRO A 12 6.33 -11.45 -4.40
N GLY A 13 5.42 -11.74 -5.34
CA GLY A 13 4.17 -12.41 -5.03
C GLY A 13 3.12 -11.54 -4.39
N GLY A 14 3.36 -10.22 -4.27
CA GLY A 14 2.35 -9.31 -3.73
C GLY A 14 2.04 -9.53 -2.26
N HIS A 15 3.07 -9.77 -1.46
CA HIS A 15 2.89 -10.05 -0.03
C HIS A 15 2.25 -8.91 0.74
N GLU A 16 2.32 -7.68 0.23
CA GLU A 16 1.66 -6.55 0.87
C GLU A 16 0.14 -6.71 0.90
N VAL A 17 -0.42 -7.53 0.03
CA VAL A 17 -1.87 -7.69 -0.08
C VAL A 17 -2.48 -8.17 1.23
N ASP A 18 -1.88 -9.18 1.85
CA ASP A 18 -2.46 -9.75 3.08
C ASP A 18 -2.46 -8.72 4.21
N PHE A 19 -1.34 -8.05 4.40
CA PHE A 19 -1.20 -7.09 5.49
C PHE A 19 -2.05 -5.85 5.23
N ASP A 20 -1.92 -5.27 4.04
CA ASP A 20 -2.59 -4.01 3.73
C ASP A 20 -4.10 -4.18 3.65
N ARG A 21 -4.58 -5.30 3.13
CA ARG A 21 -6.02 -5.57 3.07
C ARG A 21 -6.64 -5.61 4.45
N ILE A 22 -6.00 -6.32 5.37
CA ILE A 22 -6.49 -6.43 6.74
C ILE A 22 -6.46 -5.06 7.41
N LEU A 23 -5.38 -4.31 7.22
CA LEU A 23 -5.22 -3.00 7.82
C LEU A 23 -6.26 -2.02 7.31
N VAL A 24 -6.48 -1.98 5.99
CA VAL A 24 -7.47 -1.07 5.40
C VAL A 24 -8.87 -1.42 5.89
N ASP A 25 -9.23 -2.71 5.89
CA ASP A 25 -10.54 -3.14 6.35
C ASP A 25 -10.79 -2.74 7.81
N GLU A 26 -9.82 -2.98 8.68
CA GLU A 26 -9.94 -2.62 10.09
C GLU A 26 -10.12 -1.13 10.29
N LEU A 27 -9.32 -0.33 9.60
CA LEU A 27 -9.37 1.12 9.74
C LEU A 27 -10.70 1.67 9.23
N GLN A 28 -11.20 1.14 8.13
CA GLN A 28 -12.48 1.58 7.58
C GLN A 28 -13.65 1.18 8.48
N GLN A 29 -13.59 0.00 9.08
CA GLN A 29 -14.63 -0.42 10.02
C GLN A 29 -14.68 0.48 11.26
N LEU A 30 -13.54 1.04 11.64
CA LEU A 30 -13.47 1.99 12.74
C LEU A 30 -13.87 3.42 12.33
N GLY A 31 -14.27 3.60 11.08
CA GLY A 31 -14.74 4.90 10.60
C GLY A 31 -13.65 5.85 10.11
N HIS A 32 -12.44 5.33 9.91
CA HIS A 32 -11.34 6.15 9.41
C HIS A 32 -11.32 6.20 7.88
N LYS A 33 -10.81 7.29 7.34
CA LYS A 33 -10.55 7.43 5.92
C LYS A 33 -9.09 7.09 5.66
N VAL A 34 -8.85 6.22 4.69
CA VAL A 34 -7.52 5.71 4.37
C VAL A 34 -7.09 6.26 3.02
N ILE A 35 -5.84 6.71 2.93
CA ILE A 35 -5.22 7.16 1.69
C ILE A 35 -3.86 6.48 1.59
N PHE A 36 -3.54 5.95 0.40
CA PHE A 36 -2.21 5.43 0.12
C PHE A 36 -1.34 6.51 -0.51
N TYR A 37 -0.08 6.58 -0.04
CA TYR A 37 0.98 7.36 -0.67
C TYR A 37 2.05 6.39 -1.14
N VAL A 38 2.29 6.36 -2.45
CA VAL A 38 3.20 5.40 -3.06
C VAL A 38 4.08 6.10 -4.09
N PRO A 39 5.26 5.54 -4.40
CA PRO A 39 6.05 6.02 -5.54
C PRO A 39 5.34 5.77 -6.86
N GLU A 40 5.68 6.54 -7.88
CA GLU A 40 5.01 6.44 -9.17
C GLU A 40 5.06 5.04 -9.77
N GLY A 41 6.19 4.34 -9.60
CA GLY A 41 6.36 3.01 -10.15
C GLY A 41 5.77 1.88 -9.31
N PHE A 42 5.14 2.20 -8.20
CA PHE A 42 4.60 1.17 -7.31
C PHE A 42 3.37 0.51 -7.95
N ARG A 43 3.31 -0.80 -7.89
CA ARG A 43 2.16 -1.57 -8.36
C ARG A 43 1.55 -2.34 -7.21
N PHE A 44 0.27 -2.14 -7.02
CA PHE A 44 -0.47 -2.85 -5.97
C PHE A 44 -0.79 -4.27 -6.40
N GLY A 45 -0.82 -5.17 -5.42
CA GLY A 45 -1.24 -6.54 -5.66
C GLY A 45 -2.75 -6.67 -5.87
N MET A 46 -3.53 -5.70 -5.40
CA MET A 46 -4.96 -5.67 -5.61
C MET A 46 -5.46 -4.23 -5.53
N ASP A 47 -6.73 -4.03 -5.91
CA ASP A 47 -7.38 -2.73 -5.76
C ASP A 47 -8.02 -2.65 -4.37
N TYR A 48 -7.53 -1.74 -3.56
CA TYR A 48 -8.05 -1.54 -2.20
C TYR A 48 -9.24 -0.58 -2.15
N HIS A 49 -9.61 -0.01 -3.30
CA HIS A 49 -10.75 0.92 -3.39
C HIS A 49 -10.63 2.14 -2.49
N VAL A 50 -9.41 2.65 -2.34
CA VAL A 50 -9.14 3.87 -1.58
C VAL A 50 -8.33 4.82 -2.44
N PRO A 51 -8.34 6.13 -2.13
CA PRO A 51 -7.53 7.09 -2.86
C PRO A 51 -6.04 6.76 -2.80
N VAL A 52 -5.35 6.98 -3.90
CA VAL A 52 -3.91 6.73 -4.01
C VAL A 52 -3.24 7.99 -4.53
N HIS A 53 -2.23 8.48 -3.80
CA HIS A 53 -1.37 9.55 -4.25
C HIS A 53 -0.03 8.99 -4.68
N ARG A 54 0.35 9.29 -5.93
CA ARG A 54 1.64 8.82 -6.44
C ARG A 54 2.66 9.95 -6.35
N LEU A 55 3.74 9.67 -5.65
CA LEU A 55 4.81 10.62 -5.41
C LEU A 55 5.96 10.35 -6.37
N PRO A 56 6.76 11.38 -6.73
CA PRO A 56 7.94 11.14 -7.57
C PRO A 56 8.90 10.17 -6.92
N GLY A 57 9.46 9.27 -7.73
CA GLY A 57 10.45 8.31 -7.26
C GLY A 57 10.09 6.90 -7.63
N GLU A 58 10.98 5.98 -7.28
CA GLU A 58 10.82 4.57 -7.56
C GLU A 58 10.64 3.80 -6.27
N PRO A 59 9.83 2.73 -6.29
CA PRO A 59 9.69 1.88 -5.11
C PRO A 59 10.97 1.08 -4.87
N VAL A 60 11.17 0.71 -3.62
CA VAL A 60 12.21 -0.24 -3.27
C VAL A 60 11.69 -1.63 -3.64
N VAL A 61 12.42 -2.31 -4.49
CA VAL A 61 12.07 -3.69 -4.86
C VAL A 61 12.81 -4.62 -3.92
N TYR A 62 12.08 -5.28 -3.07
CA TYR A 62 12.65 -6.26 -2.17
C TYR A 62 12.77 -7.59 -2.90
N THR A 63 13.99 -8.06 -3.05
CA THR A 63 14.26 -9.36 -3.62
C THR A 63 14.90 -10.23 -2.56
N ASN A 64 14.44 -11.45 -2.47
CA ASN A 64 15.05 -12.41 -1.55
C ASN A 64 16.27 -13.00 -2.22
N ALA A 65 17.36 -12.27 -2.19
CA ALA A 65 18.58 -12.62 -2.93
C ALA A 65 19.50 -13.51 -2.11
N ARG A 66 19.00 -14.59 -1.69
CA ARG A 66 19.80 -15.49 -0.86
C ARG A 66 20.25 -16.70 -1.64
#